data_ee88fe9ad501c41ff4bb61a7214251b6
#
_entry.id   ee88fe9ad501c41ff4bb61a7214251b6
#
_cell.length_a   1.000
_cell.length_b   1.000
_cell.length_c   1.000
_cell.angle_alpha   90.00
_cell.angle_beta   90.00
_cell.angle_gamma   90.00
#
_symmetry.space_group_name_H-M   'P 1'
#
loop_
_entity.id
_entity.type
_entity.pdbx_description
1 polymer ?
#
loop_
_entity_poly.entity_id
_entity_poly.type
_entity_poly.pdbx_seq_one_letter_code
_entity_poly.pdbx_strand_id
1 'polypeptide(L)'
;VVYLSMDLNRQWKTDEIEMMQELSRALAIFVSLRFRMDESKAQIRQIQRRDSLTNLYNQSAFRETAHEILNRADEKLIYAIEYLDINNFGYVNENYGYKVGDSILKMFAADLSSQPYYNAGCRLYSDFFLVLLCDESKEKLEKNLNLRNRRITNMQNHQYPNSGMGVSA
;
A
#
# COMPACT_ATOMS: atom_id res chain seq x y z
N VAL A 1 -28.70 -0.72 29.19
CA VAL A 1 -29.32 -1.32 27.99
C VAL A 1 -30.60 -0.53 27.71
N VAL A 2 -30.75 -0.01 26.49
CA VAL A 2 -31.95 0.75 26.10
C VAL A 2 -32.75 -0.10 25.12
N TYR A 3 -33.99 -0.37 25.46
CA TYR A 3 -34.94 -1.05 24.58
C TYR A 3 -35.86 -0.01 23.97
N LEU A 4 -36.00 0.01 22.65
CA LEU A 4 -36.92 0.86 21.92
C LEU A 4 -38.13 0.04 21.49
N SER A 5 -39.33 0.42 21.96
CA SER A 5 -40.61 -0.13 21.49
C SER A 5 -41.45 1.02 20.92
N MET A 6 -42.06 0.77 19.78
CA MET A 6 -43.01 1.72 19.14
C MET A 6 -44.40 1.63 19.79
N ASP A 7 -44.67 0.61 20.59
CA ASP A 7 -45.91 0.44 21.33
C ASP A 7 -45.73 0.92 22.78
N LEU A 8 -46.25 2.07 23.12
CA LEU A 8 -46.16 2.70 24.43
C LEU A 8 -46.92 1.92 25.53
N ASN A 9 -47.83 1.05 25.16
CA ASN A 9 -48.67 0.28 26.07
C ASN A 9 -48.18 -1.18 26.25
N ARG A 10 -47.06 -1.57 25.58
CA ARG A 10 -46.51 -2.92 25.66
C ARG A 10 -45.95 -3.20 27.05
N GLN A 11 -46.48 -4.20 27.71
CA GLN A 11 -45.89 -4.75 28.92
C GLN A 11 -44.97 -5.95 28.54
N TRP A 12 -43.70 -5.81 28.85
CA TRP A 12 -42.73 -6.86 28.61
C TRP A 12 -42.86 -7.99 29.63
N LYS A 13 -42.85 -9.23 29.18
CA LYS A 13 -42.77 -10.39 30.02
C LYS A 13 -41.35 -10.60 30.54
N THR A 14 -41.20 -11.26 31.68
CA THR A 14 -39.90 -11.51 32.31
C THR A 14 -38.96 -12.26 31.39
N ASP A 15 -39.47 -13.30 30.71
CA ASP A 15 -38.73 -14.10 29.73
C ASP A 15 -38.25 -13.31 28.52
N GLU A 16 -39.07 -12.36 28.01
CA GLU A 16 -38.70 -11.46 26.94
C GLU A 16 -37.57 -10.51 27.35
N ILE A 17 -37.60 -10.00 28.61
CA ILE A 17 -36.58 -9.13 29.16
C ILE A 17 -35.26 -9.90 29.30
N GLU A 18 -35.30 -11.11 29.88
CA GLU A 18 -34.13 -11.96 30.02
C GLU A 18 -33.48 -12.29 28.68
N MET A 19 -34.27 -12.68 27.66
CA MET A 19 -33.78 -12.96 26.34
C MET A 19 -33.12 -11.70 25.72
N MET A 20 -33.72 -10.53 25.83
CA MET A 20 -33.15 -9.28 25.30
C MET A 20 -31.86 -8.89 26.03
N GLN A 21 -31.75 -9.17 27.34
CA GLN A 21 -30.54 -8.93 28.09
C GLN A 21 -29.41 -9.86 27.63
N GLU A 22 -29.69 -11.13 27.40
CA GLU A 22 -28.71 -12.11 26.89
C GLU A 22 -28.24 -11.72 25.47
N LEU A 23 -29.15 -11.36 24.56
CA LEU A 23 -28.82 -10.85 23.25
C LEU A 23 -27.92 -9.61 23.32
N SER A 24 -28.27 -8.66 24.20
CA SER A 24 -27.45 -7.48 24.42
C SER A 24 -26.04 -7.80 24.90
N ARG A 25 -25.91 -8.76 25.83
CA ARG A 25 -24.58 -9.22 26.28
C ARG A 25 -23.80 -9.88 25.16
N ALA A 26 -24.44 -10.76 24.39
CA ALA A 26 -23.79 -11.43 23.26
C ALA A 26 -23.34 -10.43 22.19
N LEU A 27 -24.19 -9.44 21.85
CA LEU A 27 -23.82 -8.37 20.92
C LEU A 27 -22.67 -7.50 21.44
N ALA A 28 -22.69 -7.14 22.73
CA ALA A 28 -21.62 -6.37 23.35
C ALA A 28 -20.27 -7.12 23.30
N ILE A 29 -20.27 -8.42 23.57
CA ILE A 29 -19.09 -9.28 23.45
C ILE A 29 -18.64 -9.34 21.99
N PHE A 30 -19.52 -9.57 21.04
CA PHE A 30 -19.20 -9.64 19.63
C PHE A 30 -18.57 -8.32 19.12
N VAL A 31 -19.17 -7.18 19.44
CA VAL A 31 -18.65 -5.86 19.08
C VAL A 31 -17.27 -5.64 19.70
N SER A 32 -17.10 -5.96 20.98
CA SER A 32 -15.80 -5.78 21.65
C SER A 32 -14.70 -6.66 21.08
N LEU A 33 -15.02 -7.89 20.67
CA LEU A 33 -14.07 -8.79 20.00
C LEU A 33 -13.68 -8.25 18.61
N ARG A 34 -14.64 -7.73 17.85
CA ARG A 34 -14.35 -7.09 16.55
C ARG A 34 -13.39 -5.92 16.71
N PHE A 35 -13.65 -5.01 17.65
CA PHE A 35 -12.75 -3.88 17.93
C PHE A 35 -11.34 -4.35 18.28
N ARG A 36 -11.19 -5.32 19.18
CA ARG A 36 -9.88 -5.87 19.56
C ARG A 36 -9.16 -6.52 18.38
N MET A 37 -9.88 -7.24 17.52
CA MET A 37 -9.29 -7.83 16.31
C MET A 37 -8.81 -6.75 15.34
N ASP A 38 -9.54 -5.68 15.16
CA ASP A 38 -9.16 -4.60 14.25
C ASP A 38 -7.98 -3.79 14.80
N GLU A 39 -7.93 -3.54 16.12
CA GLU A 39 -6.75 -2.95 16.79
C GLU A 39 -5.52 -3.85 16.68
N SER A 40 -5.66 -5.15 16.91
CA SER A 40 -4.55 -6.10 16.79
C SER A 40 -4.02 -6.18 15.36
N LYS A 41 -4.90 -6.20 14.35
CA LYS A 41 -4.51 -6.12 12.93
C LYS A 41 -3.81 -4.82 12.60
N ALA A 42 -4.24 -3.69 13.15
CA ALA A 42 -3.59 -2.39 12.95
C ALA A 42 -2.19 -2.39 13.56
N GLN A 43 -2.02 -2.94 14.77
CA GLN A 43 -0.71 -3.08 15.42
C GLN A 43 0.24 -3.99 14.63
N ILE A 44 -0.24 -5.14 14.12
CA ILE A 44 0.57 -6.04 13.29
C ILE A 44 1.00 -5.33 11.99
N ARG A 45 0.13 -4.55 11.36
CA ARG A 45 0.48 -3.75 10.17
C ARG A 45 1.53 -2.68 10.47
N GLN A 46 1.51 -2.05 11.64
CA GLN A 46 2.54 -1.10 12.06
C GLN A 46 3.89 -1.77 12.32
N ILE A 47 3.90 -2.99 12.88
CA ILE A 47 5.13 -3.74 13.13
C ILE A 47 5.78 -4.19 11.81
N GLN A 48 4.99 -4.54 10.81
CA GLN A 48 5.47 -4.89 9.47
C GLN A 48 5.64 -3.63 8.63
N ARG A 49 6.78 -2.94 8.79
CA ARG A 49 7.09 -1.71 8.01
C ARG A 49 7.41 -1.96 6.54
N ARG A 50 7.50 -3.20 6.10
CA ARG A 50 7.93 -3.59 4.75
C ARG A 50 6.89 -4.43 4.02
N ASP A 51 6.80 -4.23 2.70
CA ASP A 51 6.08 -5.13 1.81
C ASP A 51 6.81 -6.47 1.71
N SER A 52 6.09 -7.57 1.92
CA SER A 52 6.67 -8.91 2.03
C SER A 52 7.30 -9.42 0.72
N LEU A 53 6.88 -8.91 -0.43
CA LEU A 53 7.40 -9.34 -1.72
C LEU A 53 8.60 -8.50 -2.16
N THR A 54 8.48 -7.19 -2.08
CA THR A 54 9.45 -6.24 -2.67
C THR A 54 10.45 -5.68 -1.66
N ASN A 55 10.20 -5.86 -0.37
CA ASN A 55 10.97 -5.28 0.74
C ASN A 55 11.04 -3.74 0.75
N LEU A 56 10.24 -3.06 -0.08
CA LEU A 56 10.00 -1.63 0.06
C LEU A 56 9.16 -1.34 1.31
N TYR A 57 9.01 -0.09 1.68
CA TYR A 57 8.08 0.23 2.75
C TYR A 57 6.65 -0.19 2.39
N ASN A 58 5.84 -0.51 3.40
CA ASN A 58 4.40 -0.53 3.22
C ASN A 58 3.88 0.92 3.17
N GLN A 59 2.63 1.10 2.78
CA GLN A 59 2.04 2.43 2.61
C GLN A 59 2.09 3.29 3.88
N SER A 60 1.88 2.70 5.08
CA SER A 60 1.92 3.43 6.35
C SER A 60 3.33 3.89 6.67
N ALA A 61 4.30 2.99 6.60
CA ALA A 61 5.69 3.30 6.86
C ALA A 61 6.29 4.29 5.84
N PHE A 62 5.88 4.20 4.58
CA PHE A 62 6.26 5.17 3.56
C PHE A 62 5.76 6.58 3.91
N ARG A 63 4.50 6.72 4.32
CA ARG A 63 3.93 8.02 4.71
C ARG A 63 4.66 8.64 5.88
N GLU A 64 4.94 7.86 6.91
CA GLU A 64 5.71 8.30 8.08
C GLU A 64 7.11 8.74 7.68
N THR A 65 7.85 7.89 6.94
CA THR A 65 9.21 8.16 6.48
C THR A 65 9.27 9.38 5.56
N ALA A 66 8.34 9.50 4.61
CA ALA A 66 8.26 10.64 3.71
C ALA A 66 8.01 11.95 4.48
N HIS A 67 7.12 11.92 5.47
CA HIS A 67 6.86 13.07 6.34
C HIS A 67 8.10 13.47 7.16
N GLU A 68 8.82 12.51 7.72
CA GLU A 68 10.07 12.77 8.45
C GLU A 68 11.15 13.38 7.55
N ILE A 69 11.30 12.88 6.31
CA ILE A 69 12.25 13.41 5.33
C ILE A 69 11.87 14.84 4.95
N LEU A 70 10.61 15.10 4.62
CA LEU A 70 10.15 16.42 4.20
C LEU A 70 10.19 17.46 5.33
N ASN A 71 9.98 17.06 6.59
CA ASN A 71 10.16 17.96 7.74
C ASN A 71 11.62 18.38 7.96
N ARG A 72 12.57 17.64 7.41
CA ARG A 72 14.02 17.94 7.47
C ARG A 72 14.57 18.28 6.09
N ALA A 73 13.69 18.65 5.15
CA ALA A 73 14.07 18.90 3.77
C ALA A 73 15.11 20.02 3.66
N ASP A 74 16.12 19.81 2.82
CA ASP A 74 17.07 20.85 2.45
C ASP A 74 16.40 21.75 1.38
N GLU A 75 16.32 23.04 1.65
CA GLU A 75 15.74 24.04 0.74
C GLU A 75 16.49 24.14 -0.62
N LYS A 76 17.71 23.60 -0.68
CA LYS A 76 18.51 23.55 -1.93
C LYS A 76 18.13 22.38 -2.84
N LEU A 77 17.36 21.42 -2.33
CA LEU A 77 16.96 20.23 -3.06
C LEU A 77 15.49 20.32 -3.48
N ILE A 78 15.18 19.73 -4.63
CA ILE A 78 13.83 19.56 -5.10
C ILE A 78 13.36 18.14 -4.73
N TYR A 79 12.22 18.07 -4.06
CA TYR A 79 11.57 16.83 -3.71
C TYR A 79 10.38 16.58 -4.63
N ALA A 80 10.22 15.34 -5.07
CA ALA A 80 9.10 14.91 -5.90
C ALA A 80 8.56 13.56 -5.44
N ILE A 81 7.25 13.37 -5.60
CA ILE A 81 6.62 12.06 -5.46
C ILE A 81 6.29 11.56 -6.85
N GLU A 82 6.80 10.39 -7.18
CA GLU A 82 6.51 9.69 -8.41
C GLU A 82 5.53 8.55 -8.14
N TYR A 83 4.45 8.49 -8.92
CA TYR A 83 3.50 7.38 -8.94
C TYR A 83 3.80 6.53 -10.16
N LEU A 84 4.08 5.26 -9.96
CA LEU A 84 4.58 4.35 -10.99
C LEU A 84 3.65 3.17 -11.17
N ASP A 85 3.47 2.78 -12.43
CA ASP A 85 2.71 1.62 -12.87
C ASP A 85 3.54 0.81 -13.89
N ILE A 86 3.47 -0.52 -13.83
CA ILE A 86 4.13 -1.39 -14.80
C ILE A 86 3.12 -1.75 -15.88
N ASN A 87 3.25 -1.13 -17.04
CA ASN A 87 2.38 -1.35 -18.20
C ASN A 87 2.35 -2.83 -18.58
N ASN A 88 1.16 -3.34 -18.89
CA ASN A 88 0.92 -4.72 -19.33
C ASN A 88 1.35 -5.79 -18.33
N PHE A 89 1.43 -5.47 -17.03
CA PHE A 89 1.79 -6.43 -15.98
C PHE A 89 0.80 -7.63 -15.92
N GLY A 90 -0.48 -7.39 -16.15
CA GLY A 90 -1.50 -8.44 -16.26
C GLY A 90 -1.18 -9.45 -17.36
N TYR A 91 -0.77 -8.96 -18.55
CA TYR A 91 -0.36 -9.84 -19.67
C TYR A 91 0.81 -10.75 -19.29
N VAL A 92 1.77 -10.23 -18.54
CA VAL A 92 2.90 -11.04 -18.07
C VAL A 92 2.44 -12.14 -17.13
N ASN A 93 1.57 -11.83 -16.17
CA ASN A 93 1.04 -12.83 -15.24
C ASN A 93 0.25 -13.93 -15.96
N GLU A 94 -0.53 -13.57 -16.97
CA GLU A 94 -1.33 -14.51 -17.75
C GLU A 94 -0.48 -15.43 -18.64
N ASN A 95 0.55 -14.89 -19.29
CA ASN A 95 1.34 -15.63 -20.28
C ASN A 95 2.59 -16.29 -19.71
N TYR A 96 3.19 -15.73 -18.65
CA TYR A 96 4.45 -16.24 -18.06
C TYR A 96 4.28 -16.70 -16.60
N GLY A 97 3.10 -16.47 -16.01
CA GLY A 97 2.75 -16.91 -14.66
C GLY A 97 3.16 -15.94 -13.55
N TYR A 98 2.47 -16.03 -12.42
CA TYR A 98 2.64 -15.13 -11.26
C TYR A 98 4.05 -15.14 -10.67
N LYS A 99 4.80 -16.25 -10.75
CA LYS A 99 6.18 -16.30 -10.27
C LYS A 99 7.11 -15.38 -11.07
N VAL A 100 6.84 -15.23 -12.36
CA VAL A 100 7.58 -14.29 -13.23
C VAL A 100 7.19 -12.86 -12.87
N GLY A 101 5.90 -12.58 -12.72
CA GLY A 101 5.42 -11.29 -12.24
C GLY A 101 6.05 -10.87 -10.90
N ASP A 102 6.10 -11.78 -9.92
CA ASP A 102 6.75 -11.55 -8.63
C ASP A 102 8.25 -11.21 -8.78
N SER A 103 8.93 -11.89 -9.70
CA SER A 103 10.35 -11.63 -9.98
C SER A 103 10.55 -10.23 -10.59
N ILE A 104 9.65 -9.81 -11.49
CA ILE A 104 9.65 -8.48 -12.09
C ILE A 104 9.43 -7.40 -11.02
N LEU A 105 8.45 -7.60 -10.14
CA LEU A 105 8.17 -6.66 -9.05
C LEU A 105 9.38 -6.49 -8.10
N LYS A 106 10.06 -7.60 -7.75
CA LYS A 106 11.28 -7.56 -6.93
C LYS A 106 12.41 -6.83 -7.64
N MET A 107 12.64 -7.13 -8.91
CA MET A 107 13.67 -6.49 -9.72
C MET A 107 13.40 -4.98 -9.85
N PHE A 108 12.16 -4.59 -10.13
CA PHE A 108 11.74 -3.20 -10.23
C PHE A 108 11.96 -2.44 -8.91
N ALA A 109 11.54 -3.02 -7.80
CA ALA A 109 11.76 -2.45 -6.47
C ALA A 109 13.24 -2.27 -6.13
N ALA A 110 14.09 -3.24 -6.49
CA ALA A 110 15.54 -3.16 -6.30
C ALA A 110 16.16 -2.07 -7.18
N ASP A 111 15.74 -1.97 -8.45
CA ASP A 111 16.20 -0.90 -9.35
C ASP A 111 15.80 0.48 -8.81
N LEU A 112 14.54 0.68 -8.39
CA LEU A 112 14.09 1.93 -7.80
C LEU A 112 14.94 2.34 -6.59
N SER A 113 15.15 1.42 -5.65
CA SER A 113 15.88 1.72 -4.41
C SER A 113 17.39 1.89 -4.60
N SER A 114 17.95 1.49 -5.72
CA SER A 114 19.36 1.66 -6.06
C SER A 114 19.70 3.03 -6.65
N GLN A 115 18.71 3.84 -6.99
CA GLN A 115 18.94 5.13 -7.62
C GLN A 115 19.47 6.18 -6.63
N PRO A 116 20.45 7.02 -7.01
CA PRO A 116 21.05 8.00 -6.10
C PRO A 116 20.08 9.10 -5.66
N TYR A 117 19.02 9.33 -6.40
CA TYR A 117 17.95 10.30 -6.11
C TYR A 117 16.77 9.70 -5.34
N TYR A 118 16.84 8.41 -4.99
CA TYR A 118 15.81 7.71 -4.20
C TYR A 118 15.93 8.03 -2.72
N ASN A 119 14.82 8.40 -2.08
CA ASN A 119 14.74 8.63 -0.65
C ASN A 119 13.90 7.57 0.08
N ALA A 120 12.73 7.29 -0.43
CA ALA A 120 11.84 6.28 0.12
C ALA A 120 10.89 5.77 -0.97
N GLY A 121 10.41 4.54 -0.84
CA GLY A 121 9.42 4.01 -1.76
C GLY A 121 8.56 2.93 -1.12
N CYS A 122 7.34 2.78 -1.61
CA CYS A 122 6.44 1.72 -1.22
C CYS A 122 5.76 1.09 -2.43
N ARG A 123 5.36 -0.16 -2.27
CA ARG A 123 4.40 -0.80 -3.14
C ARG A 123 3.01 -0.58 -2.56
N LEU A 124 2.10 0.00 -3.34
CA LEU A 124 0.73 0.25 -2.90
C LEU A 124 -0.12 -1.02 -2.99
N TYR A 125 -0.23 -1.56 -4.18
CA TYR A 125 -0.95 -2.81 -4.51
C TYR A 125 -0.53 -3.24 -5.92
N SER A 126 -0.69 -4.53 -6.25
CA SER A 126 -0.35 -5.07 -7.57
C SER A 126 1.03 -4.61 -8.07
N ASP A 127 1.07 -3.83 -9.13
CA ASP A 127 2.22 -3.27 -9.82
C ASP A 127 2.37 -1.75 -9.64
N PHE A 128 1.61 -1.17 -8.68
CA PHE A 128 1.65 0.25 -8.37
C PHE A 128 2.62 0.58 -7.25
N PHE A 129 3.45 1.60 -7.49
CA PHE A 129 4.46 2.08 -6.55
C PHE A 129 4.38 3.59 -6.34
N LEU A 130 4.75 4.03 -5.14
CA LEU A 130 5.03 5.43 -4.84
C LEU A 130 6.48 5.56 -4.41
N VAL A 131 7.15 6.59 -4.92
CA VAL A 131 8.56 6.85 -4.60
C VAL A 131 8.73 8.34 -4.27
N LEU A 132 9.38 8.63 -3.15
CA LEU A 132 9.87 9.95 -2.82
C LEU A 132 11.30 10.07 -3.33
N LEU A 133 11.52 11.09 -4.12
CA LEU A 133 12.76 11.36 -4.82
C LEU A 133 13.27 12.75 -4.43
N CYS A 134 14.58 12.97 -4.52
CA CYS A 134 15.16 14.31 -4.46
C CYS A 134 16.38 14.45 -5.39
N ASP A 135 16.57 15.66 -5.93
CA ASP A 135 17.75 16.02 -6.69
C ASP A 135 18.00 17.54 -6.58
N GLU A 136 19.13 18.01 -7.08
CA GLU A 136 19.53 19.42 -7.07
C GLU A 136 18.67 20.31 -7.99
N SER A 137 18.12 19.74 -9.07
CA SER A 137 17.26 20.47 -9.99
C SER A 137 16.19 19.58 -10.61
N LYS A 138 15.10 20.21 -11.03
CA LYS A 138 13.99 19.55 -11.71
C LYS A 138 14.44 18.89 -13.02
N GLU A 139 15.24 19.59 -13.80
CA GLU A 139 15.74 19.13 -15.10
C GLU A 139 16.62 17.87 -14.92
N LYS A 140 17.46 17.86 -13.89
CA LYS A 140 18.32 16.71 -13.57
C LYS A 140 17.47 15.51 -13.13
N LEU A 141 16.48 15.74 -12.29
CA LEU A 141 15.56 14.69 -11.85
C LEU A 141 14.79 14.12 -13.04
N GLU A 142 14.16 14.94 -13.88
CA GLU A 142 13.41 14.50 -15.07
C GLU A 142 14.30 13.70 -16.04
N LYS A 143 15.54 14.16 -16.27
CA LYS A 143 16.50 13.43 -17.11
C LYS A 143 16.80 12.05 -16.54
N ASN A 144 17.04 11.96 -15.25
CA ASN A 144 17.35 10.69 -14.55
C ASN A 144 16.15 9.73 -14.60
N LEU A 145 14.92 10.22 -14.39
CA LEU A 145 13.69 9.43 -14.49
C LEU A 145 13.48 8.88 -15.90
N ASN A 146 13.66 9.72 -16.91
CA ASN A 146 13.54 9.30 -18.32
C ASN A 146 14.58 8.23 -18.69
N LEU A 147 15.82 8.36 -18.22
CA LEU A 147 16.87 7.36 -18.45
C LEU A 147 16.53 6.03 -17.78
N ARG A 148 16.07 6.07 -16.51
CA ARG A 148 15.64 4.88 -15.78
C ARG A 148 14.48 4.18 -16.50
N ASN A 149 13.44 4.89 -16.85
CA ASN A 149 12.26 4.33 -17.51
C ASN A 149 12.61 3.66 -18.83
N ARG A 150 13.44 4.30 -19.67
CA ARG A 150 13.94 3.71 -20.91
C ARG A 150 14.76 2.45 -20.66
N ARG A 151 15.65 2.45 -19.65
CA ARG A 151 16.47 1.28 -19.29
C ARG A 151 15.60 0.11 -18.88
N ILE A 152 14.63 0.33 -17.99
CA ILE A 152 13.70 -0.71 -17.51
C ILE A 152 12.89 -1.26 -18.69
N THR A 153 12.29 -0.41 -19.49
CA THR A 153 11.50 -0.80 -20.67
C THR A 153 12.32 -1.65 -21.64
N ASN A 154 13.55 -1.24 -21.96
CA ASN A 154 14.41 -1.99 -22.86
C ASN A 154 14.79 -3.36 -22.29
N MET A 155 15.13 -3.42 -21.01
CA MET A 155 15.49 -4.67 -20.35
C MET A 155 14.31 -5.65 -20.31
N GLN A 156 13.13 -5.17 -20.01
CA GLN A 156 11.91 -5.97 -19.94
C GLN A 156 11.49 -6.48 -21.32
N ASN A 157 11.53 -5.65 -22.35
CA ASN A 157 11.19 -6.05 -23.73
C ASN A 157 12.21 -7.04 -24.31
N HIS A 158 13.47 -6.97 -23.92
CA HIS A 158 14.48 -7.97 -24.31
C HIS A 158 14.22 -9.33 -23.63
N GLN A 159 13.83 -9.33 -22.34
CA GLN A 159 13.60 -10.54 -21.57
C GLN A 159 12.24 -11.19 -21.87
N TYR A 160 11.23 -10.37 -22.16
CA TYR A 160 9.85 -10.79 -22.46
C TYR A 160 9.37 -10.16 -23.77
N PRO A 161 9.82 -10.71 -24.93
CA PRO A 161 9.46 -10.22 -26.24
C PRO A 161 7.93 -10.21 -26.43
N ASN A 162 7.40 -9.17 -27.05
CA ASN A 162 5.97 -8.96 -27.29
C ASN A 162 5.10 -8.66 -26.04
N SER A 163 5.69 -8.52 -24.85
CA SER A 163 4.93 -8.11 -23.68
C SER A 163 4.46 -6.66 -23.75
N GLY A 164 5.20 -5.81 -24.48
CA GLY A 164 4.94 -4.37 -24.53
C GLY A 164 5.07 -3.71 -23.16
N MET A 165 5.84 -4.34 -22.24
CA MET A 165 6.05 -3.79 -20.91
C MET A 165 6.77 -2.46 -20.94
N GLY A 166 6.41 -1.58 -20.04
CA GLY A 166 7.02 -0.29 -19.82
C GLY A 166 6.68 0.23 -18.44
N VAL A 167 7.12 1.44 -18.16
CA VAL A 167 6.80 2.13 -16.91
C VAL A 167 6.10 3.44 -17.26
N SER A 168 4.91 3.65 -16.67
CA SER A 168 4.18 4.91 -16.66
C SER A 168 4.39 5.62 -15.33
N ALA A 169 4.55 6.94 -15.37
CA ALA A 169 4.72 7.81 -14.22
C ALA A 169 3.84 9.06 -14.34
#